data_7ee19228bed92ea5650bc71e7433ac42
#
_entry.id   7ee19228bed92ea5650bc71e7433ac42
#
_cell.length_a   1.000
_cell.length_b   1.000
_cell.length_c   1.000
_cell.angle_alpha   90.00
_cell.angle_beta   90.00
_cell.angle_gamma   90.00
#
_symmetry.space_group_name_H-M   'P 1'
#
loop_
_entity.id
_entity.type
_entity.pdbx_description
1 polymer ?
#
loop_
_entity_poly.entity_id
_entity_poly.type
_entity_poly.pdbx_seq_one_letter_code
_entity_poly.pdbx_strand_id
1 'polypeptide(L)'
;ISVRGLTKRYGDKTVVDDVSLTVEKGEIAGFLGPNGSGKTTTIRLMCGLLTPDAGEGQVLGYDIRRDGAAIKREVGYMTQRFSFYEDLTIEENLNFVAGLYGLRPKGRAVADTLADLGLTSRKDQLAGSLSGGWKQRLALAACIMHKPQLLMLDEPTAGVDPKARREFWDEIHELAAGGLTVLVSTH
;
A
#
# COMPACT_ATOMS: atom_id res chain seq x y z
N ILE A 1 13.38 4.69 2.86
CA ILE A 1 13.07 5.79 1.93
C ILE A 1 14.03 6.93 2.20
N SER A 2 14.60 7.51 1.15
CA SER A 2 15.37 8.74 1.25
C SER A 2 15.16 9.54 -0.03
N VAL A 3 14.33 10.59 0.05
CA VAL A 3 13.99 11.45 -1.08
C VAL A 3 14.16 12.91 -0.72
N ARG A 4 14.56 13.72 -1.71
CA ARG A 4 14.85 15.15 -1.52
C ARG A 4 14.30 15.98 -2.68
N GLY A 5 13.62 17.07 -2.34
CA GLY A 5 13.16 18.06 -3.30
C GLY A 5 12.14 17.56 -4.30
N LEU A 6 11.33 16.52 -3.95
CA LEU A 6 10.34 15.97 -4.85
C LEU A 6 9.35 17.03 -5.30
N THR A 7 9.23 17.20 -6.60
CA THR A 7 8.26 18.13 -7.20
C THR A 7 7.48 17.44 -8.30
N LYS A 8 6.17 17.66 -8.31
CA LYS A 8 5.27 17.15 -9.36
C LYS A 8 4.29 18.20 -9.80
N ARG A 9 4.19 18.40 -11.11
CA ARG A 9 3.31 19.37 -11.75
C ARG A 9 2.33 18.67 -12.70
N TYR A 10 1.15 19.24 -12.80
CA TYR A 10 0.13 18.88 -13.80
C TYR A 10 -0.32 20.15 -14.50
N GLY A 11 0.17 20.38 -15.70
CA GLY A 11 0.03 21.68 -16.38
C GLY A 11 0.67 22.79 -15.52
N ASP A 12 -0.07 23.84 -15.25
CA ASP A 12 0.40 24.99 -14.46
C ASP A 12 0.30 24.76 -12.94
N LYS A 13 -0.30 23.65 -12.51
CA LYS A 13 -0.50 23.36 -11.08
C LYS A 13 0.63 22.53 -10.53
N THR A 14 1.38 23.05 -9.55
CA THR A 14 2.30 22.27 -8.71
C THR A 14 1.48 21.57 -7.63
N VAL A 15 1.50 20.22 -7.61
CA VAL A 15 0.76 19.38 -6.66
C VAL A 15 1.66 18.88 -5.54
N VAL A 16 2.92 18.60 -5.83
CA VAL A 16 3.98 18.31 -4.87
C VAL A 16 5.08 19.32 -5.09
N ASP A 17 5.50 20.03 -4.04
CA ASP A 17 6.48 21.09 -4.13
C ASP A 17 7.56 20.90 -3.08
N ASP A 18 8.79 20.62 -3.55
CA ASP A 18 10.00 20.50 -2.76
C ASP A 18 9.90 19.59 -1.53
N VAL A 19 9.26 18.44 -1.67
CA VAL A 19 9.05 17.49 -0.56
C VAL A 19 10.30 16.64 -0.34
N SER A 20 10.80 16.65 0.90
CA SER A 20 11.93 15.81 1.34
C SER A 20 11.47 14.93 2.51
N LEU A 21 11.81 13.64 2.47
CA LEU A 21 11.36 12.64 3.44
C LEU A 21 12.40 11.54 3.58
N THR A 22 12.66 11.15 4.82
CA THR A 22 13.45 9.96 5.15
C THR A 22 12.63 9.05 6.06
N VAL A 23 12.60 7.74 5.75
CA VAL A 23 11.99 6.70 6.58
C VAL A 23 13.00 5.56 6.72
N GLU A 24 13.34 5.23 7.95
CA GLU A 24 14.29 4.18 8.25
C GLU A 24 13.65 2.77 8.11
N LYS A 25 14.50 1.77 7.94
CA LYS A 25 14.03 0.39 7.84
C LYS A 25 13.37 -0.06 9.15
N GLY A 26 12.18 -0.65 9.05
CA GLY A 26 11.40 -1.13 10.20
C GLY A 26 10.63 -0.03 10.94
N GLU A 27 10.66 1.20 10.45
CA GLU A 27 9.93 2.33 11.03
C GLU A 27 8.46 2.33 10.54
N ILE A 28 7.55 2.79 11.41
CA ILE A 28 6.20 3.22 11.02
C ILE A 28 6.23 4.76 11.00
N ALA A 29 6.21 5.33 9.80
CA ALA A 29 6.24 6.78 9.60
C ALA A 29 4.86 7.30 9.18
N GLY A 30 4.41 8.39 9.81
CA GLY A 30 3.18 9.10 9.46
C GLY A 30 3.44 10.27 8.53
N PHE A 31 2.72 10.33 7.41
CA PHE A 31 2.73 11.44 6.47
C PHE A 31 1.42 12.24 6.62
N LEU A 32 1.46 13.28 7.43
CA LEU A 32 0.30 14.07 7.83
C LEU A 32 0.09 15.27 6.91
N GLY A 33 -1.17 15.60 6.64
CA GLY A 33 -1.51 16.80 5.89
C GLY A 33 -2.98 16.85 5.47
N PRO A 34 -3.51 18.04 5.17
CA PRO A 34 -4.90 18.21 4.76
C PRO A 34 -5.19 17.55 3.41
N ASN A 35 -6.49 17.39 3.10
CA ASN A 35 -6.92 16.94 1.78
C ASN A 35 -6.40 17.89 0.70
N GLY A 36 -5.92 17.31 -0.40
CA GLY A 36 -5.38 18.08 -1.52
C GLY A 36 -3.96 18.60 -1.34
N SER A 37 -3.27 18.26 -0.23
CA SER A 37 -1.86 18.65 0.00
C SER A 37 -0.83 17.86 -0.79
N GLY A 38 -1.26 16.94 -1.67
CA GLY A 38 -0.35 16.15 -2.50
C GLY A 38 0.12 14.83 -1.89
N LYS A 39 -0.39 14.39 -0.73
CA LYS A 39 0.00 13.12 -0.05
C LYS A 39 -0.06 11.92 -0.99
N THR A 40 -1.21 11.66 -1.60
CA THR A 40 -1.40 10.56 -2.56
C THR A 40 -0.41 10.65 -3.72
N THR A 41 -0.18 11.84 -4.27
CA THR A 41 0.77 12.04 -5.37
C THR A 41 2.21 11.74 -4.91
N THR A 42 2.59 12.19 -3.71
CA THR A 42 3.90 11.92 -3.13
C THR A 42 4.12 10.42 -2.91
N ILE A 43 3.13 9.71 -2.36
CA ILE A 43 3.19 8.24 -2.22
C ILE A 43 3.35 7.57 -3.59
N ARG A 44 2.59 7.98 -4.60
CA ARG A 44 2.69 7.41 -5.96
C ARG A 44 4.04 7.66 -6.62
N LEU A 45 4.70 8.79 -6.36
CA LEU A 45 6.06 9.04 -6.79
C LEU A 45 7.02 8.03 -6.15
N MET A 46 6.91 7.82 -4.84
CA MET A 46 7.77 6.87 -4.10
C MET A 46 7.47 5.40 -4.43
N CYS A 47 6.24 5.07 -4.83
CA CYS A 47 5.88 3.73 -5.33
C CYS A 47 6.36 3.46 -6.77
N GLY A 48 6.99 4.42 -7.46
CA GLY A 48 7.37 4.29 -8.85
C GLY A 48 6.20 4.29 -9.84
N LEU A 49 5.02 4.72 -9.40
CA LEU A 49 3.82 4.86 -10.24
C LEU A 49 3.80 6.16 -11.04
N LEU A 50 4.51 7.17 -10.56
CA LEU A 50 4.69 8.46 -11.21
C LEU A 50 6.18 8.82 -11.21
N THR A 51 6.61 9.54 -12.22
CA THR A 51 7.97 10.11 -12.28
C THR A 51 7.93 11.55 -11.78
N PRO A 52 8.80 11.96 -10.86
CA PRO A 52 8.90 13.34 -10.42
C PRO A 52 9.45 14.24 -11.53
N ASP A 53 8.99 15.49 -11.57
CA ASP A 53 9.50 16.49 -12.51
C ASP A 53 10.84 17.09 -12.01
N ALA A 54 11.00 17.18 -10.68
CA ALA A 54 12.27 17.55 -10.03
C ALA A 54 12.45 16.75 -8.73
N GLY A 55 13.65 16.82 -8.17
CA GLY A 55 14.05 16.09 -7.00
C GLY A 55 14.72 14.76 -7.33
N GLU A 56 15.25 14.13 -6.30
CA GLU A 56 16.02 12.89 -6.40
C GLU A 56 15.77 12.02 -5.16
N GLY A 57 16.20 10.79 -5.22
CA GLY A 57 16.18 9.90 -4.07
C GLY A 57 16.00 8.43 -4.41
N GLN A 58 15.92 7.64 -3.36
CA GLN A 58 15.83 6.19 -3.45
C GLN A 58 14.73 5.65 -2.54
N VAL A 59 14.12 4.57 -3.02
CA VAL A 59 13.21 3.73 -2.25
C VAL A 59 13.74 2.30 -2.33
N LEU A 60 14.02 1.68 -1.19
CA LEU A 60 14.65 0.36 -1.09
C LEU A 60 15.96 0.24 -1.89
N GLY A 61 16.73 1.34 -2.00
CA GLY A 61 17.96 1.39 -2.78
C GLY A 61 17.77 1.63 -4.27
N TYR A 62 16.56 1.66 -4.78
CA TYR A 62 16.23 1.94 -6.17
C TYR A 62 16.01 3.44 -6.42
N ASP A 63 16.55 3.94 -7.52
CA ASP A 63 16.35 5.33 -7.95
C ASP A 63 14.90 5.57 -8.38
N ILE A 64 14.23 6.57 -7.78
CA ILE A 64 12.82 6.87 -8.03
C ILE A 64 12.50 7.34 -9.45
N ARG A 65 13.49 7.79 -10.22
CA ARG A 65 13.33 8.28 -11.59
C ARG A 65 13.58 7.19 -12.63
N ARG A 66 14.45 6.23 -12.32
CA ARG A 66 14.95 5.21 -13.28
C ARG A 66 14.35 3.84 -13.02
N ASP A 67 14.18 3.47 -11.74
CA ASP A 67 13.92 2.11 -11.32
C ASP A 67 12.47 1.87 -10.89
N GLY A 68 11.51 2.68 -11.36
CA GLY A 68 10.11 2.59 -10.95
C GLY A 68 9.48 1.19 -11.12
N ALA A 69 9.92 0.42 -12.12
CA ALA A 69 9.46 -0.95 -12.32
C ALA A 69 9.96 -1.91 -11.22
N ALA A 70 11.19 -1.71 -10.73
CA ALA A 70 11.76 -2.48 -9.62
C ALA A 70 11.06 -2.11 -8.31
N ILE A 71 10.90 -0.82 -8.02
CA ILE A 71 10.18 -0.32 -6.84
C ILE A 71 8.78 -0.94 -6.76
N LYS A 72 8.00 -0.93 -7.85
CA LYS A 72 6.64 -1.48 -7.89
C LYS A 72 6.54 -2.96 -7.52
N ARG A 73 7.60 -3.74 -7.70
CA ARG A 73 7.62 -5.16 -7.33
C ARG A 73 7.95 -5.40 -5.86
N GLU A 74 8.66 -4.47 -5.24
CA GLU A 74 9.19 -4.60 -3.88
C GLU A 74 8.34 -3.86 -2.84
N VAL A 75 7.40 -3.00 -3.26
CA VAL A 75 6.51 -2.25 -2.36
C VAL A 75 5.10 -2.81 -2.39
N GLY A 76 4.44 -2.81 -1.22
CA GLY A 76 3.00 -2.93 -1.12
C GLY A 76 2.38 -1.53 -1.14
N TYR A 77 1.37 -1.31 -1.97
CA TYR A 77 0.67 -0.04 -2.02
C TYR A 77 -0.84 -0.24 -1.86
N MET A 78 -1.37 0.29 -0.78
CA MET A 78 -2.80 0.29 -0.50
C MET A 78 -3.38 1.66 -0.80
N THR A 79 -4.28 1.72 -1.78
CA THR A 79 -4.96 2.94 -2.19
C THR A 79 -6.11 3.29 -1.25
N GLN A 80 -6.47 4.57 -1.18
CA GLN A 80 -7.60 5.04 -0.39
C GLN A 80 -8.94 4.38 -0.81
N ARG A 81 -9.11 4.10 -2.11
CA ARG A 81 -10.35 3.51 -2.63
C ARG A 81 -10.18 2.00 -2.75
N PHE A 82 -11.21 1.26 -2.34
CA PHE A 82 -11.31 -0.16 -2.61
C PHE A 82 -11.37 -0.38 -4.14
N SER A 83 -10.43 -1.15 -4.67
CA SER A 83 -10.24 -1.31 -6.12
C SER A 83 -10.20 -2.79 -6.55
N PHE A 84 -10.90 -3.65 -5.83
CA PHE A 84 -11.04 -5.07 -6.16
C PHE A 84 -12.31 -5.35 -6.96
N TYR A 85 -12.33 -6.50 -7.61
CA TYR A 85 -13.51 -6.95 -8.34
C TYR A 85 -14.60 -7.38 -7.35
N GLU A 86 -15.69 -6.63 -7.31
CA GLU A 86 -16.76 -6.81 -6.33
C GLU A 86 -17.60 -8.08 -6.58
N ASP A 87 -17.62 -8.55 -7.82
CA ASP A 87 -18.26 -9.78 -8.28
C ASP A 87 -17.39 -11.04 -8.17
N LEU A 88 -16.14 -10.89 -7.71
CA LEU A 88 -15.27 -12.00 -7.37
C LEU A 88 -15.22 -12.20 -5.86
N THR A 89 -14.94 -13.45 -5.45
CA THR A 89 -14.72 -13.81 -4.05
C THR A 89 -13.38 -13.23 -3.54
N ILE A 90 -13.19 -13.27 -2.22
CA ILE A 90 -11.90 -12.93 -1.60
C ILE A 90 -10.77 -13.75 -2.21
N GLU A 91 -10.95 -15.09 -2.28
CA GLU A 91 -9.94 -16.01 -2.83
C GLU A 91 -9.64 -15.74 -4.31
N GLU A 92 -10.66 -15.47 -5.13
CA GLU A 92 -10.50 -15.14 -6.55
C GLU A 92 -9.75 -13.82 -6.76
N ASN A 93 -10.06 -12.77 -5.98
CA ASN A 93 -9.32 -11.52 -5.99
C ASN A 93 -7.84 -11.72 -5.63
N LEU A 94 -7.55 -12.47 -4.56
CA LEU A 94 -6.17 -12.78 -4.16
C LEU A 94 -5.45 -13.64 -5.19
N ASN A 95 -6.14 -14.59 -5.83
CA ASN A 95 -5.58 -15.38 -6.94
C ASN A 95 -5.21 -14.50 -8.15
N PHE A 96 -6.02 -13.49 -8.45
CA PHE A 96 -5.71 -12.51 -9.48
C PHE A 96 -4.44 -11.73 -9.15
N VAL A 97 -4.34 -11.20 -7.92
CA VAL A 97 -3.17 -10.46 -7.46
C VAL A 97 -1.91 -11.33 -7.44
N ALA A 98 -2.00 -12.57 -6.95
CA ALA A 98 -0.90 -13.53 -6.97
C ALA A 98 -0.37 -13.78 -8.41
N GLY A 99 -1.30 -13.80 -9.38
CA GLY A 99 -0.95 -13.89 -10.80
C GLY A 99 -0.19 -12.67 -11.32
N LEU A 100 -0.60 -11.46 -10.93
CA LEU A 100 0.07 -10.21 -11.31
C LEU A 100 1.51 -10.14 -10.80
N TYR A 101 1.76 -10.62 -9.56
CA TYR A 101 3.10 -10.69 -8.98
C TYR A 101 3.89 -11.94 -9.41
N GLY A 102 3.29 -12.83 -10.19
CA GLY A 102 3.95 -14.07 -10.65
C GLY A 102 4.30 -15.04 -9.52
N LEU A 103 3.55 -15.03 -8.42
CA LEU A 103 3.82 -15.85 -7.24
C LEU A 103 3.66 -17.33 -7.55
N ARG A 104 4.63 -18.15 -7.09
CA ARG A 104 4.62 -19.62 -7.28
C ARG A 104 5.08 -20.34 -6.00
N PRO A 105 4.42 -21.41 -5.57
CA PRO A 105 3.11 -21.86 -6.07
C PRO A 105 1.99 -20.90 -5.64
N LYS A 106 1.19 -20.47 -6.62
CA LYS A 106 0.16 -19.44 -6.44
C LYS A 106 -0.86 -19.78 -5.34
N GLY A 107 -1.38 -21.02 -5.37
CA GLY A 107 -2.38 -21.47 -4.39
C GLY A 107 -1.87 -21.46 -2.96
N ARG A 108 -0.58 -21.75 -2.74
CA ARG A 108 0.02 -21.70 -1.41
C ARG A 108 0.14 -20.25 -0.92
N ALA A 109 0.61 -19.33 -1.77
CA ALA A 109 0.71 -17.91 -1.41
C ALA A 109 -0.66 -17.33 -1.02
N VAL A 110 -1.72 -17.69 -1.75
CA VAL A 110 -3.09 -17.29 -1.42
C VAL A 110 -3.55 -17.90 -0.09
N ALA A 111 -3.35 -19.21 0.11
CA ALA A 111 -3.77 -19.90 1.34
C ALA A 111 -3.05 -19.35 2.58
N ASP A 112 -1.73 -19.14 2.50
CA ASP A 112 -0.93 -18.56 3.58
C ASP A 112 -1.45 -17.15 3.91
N THR A 113 -1.67 -16.29 2.92
CA THR A 113 -2.19 -14.92 3.12
C THR A 113 -3.60 -14.90 3.73
N LEU A 114 -4.49 -15.83 3.29
CA LEU A 114 -5.83 -15.98 3.86
C LEU A 114 -5.76 -16.36 5.35
N ALA A 115 -4.83 -17.25 5.71
CA ALA A 115 -4.64 -17.69 7.09
C ALA A 115 -4.05 -16.55 7.95
N ASP A 116 -3.00 -15.91 7.48
CA ASP A 116 -2.28 -14.84 8.20
C ASP A 116 -3.20 -13.67 8.56
N LEU A 117 -4.16 -13.32 7.69
CA LEU A 117 -5.09 -12.21 7.91
C LEU A 117 -6.51 -12.64 8.34
N GLY A 118 -6.69 -13.89 8.76
CA GLY A 118 -7.96 -14.39 9.27
C GLY A 118 -9.11 -14.37 8.25
N LEU A 119 -8.79 -14.50 6.96
CA LEU A 119 -9.76 -14.46 5.86
C LEU A 119 -10.25 -15.84 5.42
N THR A 120 -9.66 -16.92 5.93
CA THR A 120 -9.91 -18.31 5.50
C THR A 120 -11.40 -18.69 5.56
N SER A 121 -12.09 -18.33 6.65
CA SER A 121 -13.51 -18.64 6.84
C SER A 121 -14.46 -17.85 5.93
N ARG A 122 -13.94 -16.83 5.25
CA ARG A 122 -14.70 -15.94 4.37
C ARG A 122 -14.21 -15.96 2.93
N LYS A 123 -13.30 -16.85 2.59
CA LYS A 123 -12.63 -16.88 1.28
C LYS A 123 -13.58 -16.92 0.09
N ASP A 124 -14.72 -17.58 0.27
CA ASP A 124 -15.77 -17.75 -0.77
C ASP A 124 -16.81 -16.60 -0.79
N GLN A 125 -16.65 -15.60 0.10
CA GLN A 125 -17.54 -14.44 0.14
C GLN A 125 -17.18 -13.44 -0.96
N LEU A 126 -18.21 -12.90 -1.66
CA LEU A 126 -18.02 -11.87 -2.68
C LEU A 126 -17.44 -10.58 -2.06
N ALA A 127 -16.44 -10.00 -2.70
CA ALA A 127 -15.78 -8.79 -2.22
C ALA A 127 -16.74 -7.59 -2.10
N GLY A 128 -17.73 -7.49 -2.98
CA GLY A 128 -18.75 -6.45 -2.94
C GLY A 128 -19.63 -6.49 -1.70
N SER A 129 -19.85 -7.68 -1.14
CA SER A 129 -20.70 -7.89 0.06
C SER A 129 -19.97 -7.67 1.39
N LEU A 130 -18.67 -7.38 1.37
CA LEU A 130 -17.86 -7.16 2.57
C LEU A 130 -18.19 -5.81 3.23
N SER A 131 -18.16 -5.79 4.57
CA SER A 131 -18.15 -4.53 5.32
C SER A 131 -16.84 -3.76 5.08
N GLY A 132 -16.82 -2.46 5.41
CA GLY A 132 -15.63 -1.62 5.24
C GLY A 132 -14.36 -2.21 5.86
N GLY A 133 -14.44 -2.73 7.07
CA GLY A 133 -13.30 -3.35 7.74
C GLY A 133 -12.79 -4.62 7.03
N TRP A 134 -13.69 -5.45 6.51
CA TRP A 134 -13.29 -6.63 5.73
C TRP A 134 -12.73 -6.27 4.35
N LYS A 135 -13.24 -5.22 3.72
CA LYS A 135 -12.66 -4.66 2.49
C LYS A 135 -11.22 -4.17 2.73
N GLN A 136 -10.97 -3.51 3.87
CA GLN A 136 -9.62 -3.06 4.23
C GLN A 136 -8.68 -4.24 4.49
N ARG A 137 -9.16 -5.29 5.18
CA ARG A 137 -8.37 -6.49 5.42
C ARG A 137 -8.03 -7.23 4.12
N LEU A 138 -8.95 -7.32 3.18
CA LEU A 138 -8.67 -7.85 1.84
C LEU A 138 -7.65 -6.99 1.08
N ALA A 139 -7.77 -5.67 1.16
CA ALA A 139 -6.82 -4.75 0.52
C ALA A 139 -5.42 -4.90 1.11
N LEU A 140 -5.30 -5.02 2.43
CA LEU A 140 -4.02 -5.29 3.11
C LEU A 140 -3.44 -6.63 2.67
N ALA A 141 -4.25 -7.70 2.64
CA ALA A 141 -3.85 -9.03 2.19
C ALA A 141 -3.19 -8.99 0.80
N ALA A 142 -3.83 -8.31 -0.14
CA ALA A 142 -3.32 -8.16 -1.49
C ALA A 142 -1.99 -7.37 -1.55
N CYS A 143 -1.81 -6.38 -0.65
CA CYS A 143 -0.61 -5.57 -0.61
C CYS A 143 0.60 -6.28 0.01
N ILE A 144 0.39 -7.26 0.88
CA ILE A 144 1.49 -7.95 1.59
C ILE A 144 1.78 -9.36 1.06
N MET A 145 0.94 -9.90 0.19
CA MET A 145 1.04 -11.28 -0.32
C MET A 145 2.40 -11.60 -0.97
N HIS A 146 2.99 -10.64 -1.67
CA HIS A 146 4.30 -10.78 -2.31
C HIS A 146 5.47 -10.51 -1.35
N LYS A 147 5.19 -10.36 -0.03
CA LYS A 147 6.16 -10.13 1.05
C LYS A 147 7.04 -8.90 0.81
N PRO A 148 6.44 -7.72 0.65
CA PRO A 148 7.19 -6.48 0.42
C PRO A 148 8.05 -6.11 1.62
N GLN A 149 9.11 -5.33 1.38
CA GLN A 149 9.94 -4.76 2.46
C GLN A 149 9.41 -3.39 2.94
N LEU A 150 8.53 -2.78 2.17
CA LEU A 150 7.93 -1.48 2.44
C LEU A 150 6.45 -1.50 2.07
N LEU A 151 5.61 -1.08 3.00
CA LEU A 151 4.18 -0.91 2.80
C LEU A 151 3.82 0.57 2.82
N MET A 152 3.17 1.04 1.77
CA MET A 152 2.67 2.41 1.68
C MET A 152 1.15 2.39 1.73
N LEU A 153 0.58 3.11 2.70
CA LEU A 153 -0.84 3.14 2.99
C LEU A 153 -1.38 4.56 2.76
N ASP A 154 -2.28 4.72 1.82
CA ASP A 154 -2.90 6.01 1.49
C ASP A 154 -4.28 6.10 2.14
N GLU A 155 -4.35 6.76 3.31
CA GLU A 155 -5.56 6.94 4.11
C GLU A 155 -6.32 5.62 4.37
N PRO A 156 -5.63 4.58 4.89
CA PRO A 156 -6.13 3.21 4.85
C PRO A 156 -7.41 2.97 5.63
N THR A 157 -7.72 3.81 6.60
CA THR A 157 -8.90 3.65 7.47
C THR A 157 -9.93 4.78 7.34
N ALA A 158 -9.89 5.52 6.23
CA ALA A 158 -10.88 6.54 5.94
C ALA A 158 -12.28 5.91 5.80
N GLY A 159 -13.25 6.40 6.56
CA GLY A 159 -14.63 5.88 6.53
C GLY A 159 -14.84 4.50 7.17
N VAL A 160 -13.85 3.94 7.85
CA VAL A 160 -13.94 2.68 8.57
C VAL A 160 -14.39 2.92 10.01
N ASP A 161 -15.25 2.05 10.54
CA ASP A 161 -15.74 2.14 11.93
C ASP A 161 -14.59 2.03 12.96
N PRO A 162 -14.77 2.57 14.18
CA PRO A 162 -13.69 2.65 15.17
C PRO A 162 -13.13 1.29 15.62
N LYS A 163 -13.93 0.22 15.61
CA LYS A 163 -13.48 -1.12 15.99
C LYS A 163 -12.59 -1.71 14.90
N ALA A 164 -13.08 -1.74 13.66
CA ALA A 164 -12.31 -2.25 12.53
C ALA A 164 -11.03 -1.42 12.30
N ARG A 165 -11.07 -0.11 12.56
CA ARG A 165 -9.88 0.75 12.52
C ARG A 165 -8.81 0.29 13.52
N ARG A 166 -9.18 0.00 14.77
CA ARG A 166 -8.22 -0.51 15.77
C ARG A 166 -7.63 -1.85 15.35
N GLU A 167 -8.47 -2.79 14.94
CA GLU A 167 -8.02 -4.10 14.46
C GLU A 167 -7.04 -3.98 13.28
N PHE A 168 -7.29 -3.05 12.35
CA PHE A 168 -6.38 -2.78 11.24
C PHE A 168 -5.01 -2.25 11.71
N TRP A 169 -5.00 -1.34 12.68
CA TRP A 169 -3.75 -0.81 13.22
C TRP A 169 -2.98 -1.83 14.04
N ASP A 170 -3.65 -2.69 14.78
CA ASP A 170 -3.02 -3.80 15.51
C ASP A 170 -2.29 -4.72 14.51
N GLU A 171 -2.92 -5.05 13.38
CA GLU A 171 -2.31 -5.82 12.28
C GLU A 171 -1.06 -5.13 11.68
N ILE A 172 -1.15 -3.82 11.43
CA ILE A 172 0.00 -3.04 10.92
C ILE A 172 1.16 -3.05 11.93
N HIS A 173 0.89 -2.93 13.22
CA HIS A 173 1.92 -2.99 14.25
C HIS A 173 2.58 -4.38 14.34
N GLU A 174 1.82 -5.46 14.19
CA GLU A 174 2.36 -6.82 14.14
C GLU A 174 3.27 -7.02 12.92
N LEU A 175 2.85 -6.56 11.75
CA LEU A 175 3.66 -6.61 10.53
C LEU A 175 4.96 -5.81 10.66
N ALA A 176 4.90 -4.62 11.25
CA ALA A 176 6.07 -3.78 11.50
C ALA A 176 7.02 -4.40 12.53
N ALA A 177 6.50 -5.03 13.58
CA ALA A 177 7.29 -5.79 14.55
C ALA A 177 8.04 -6.96 13.87
N GLY A 178 7.49 -7.51 12.79
CA GLY A 178 8.13 -8.49 11.91
C GLY A 178 9.21 -7.91 10.97
N GLY A 179 9.45 -6.59 11.03
CA GLY A 179 10.49 -5.91 10.25
C GLY A 179 10.01 -5.19 8.99
N LEU A 180 8.70 -5.15 8.74
CA LEU A 180 8.11 -4.39 7.63
C LEU A 180 8.23 -2.88 7.91
N THR A 181 8.74 -2.13 6.95
CA THR A 181 8.71 -0.66 7.00
C THR A 181 7.35 -0.17 6.52
N VAL A 182 6.76 0.80 7.21
CA VAL A 182 5.43 1.31 6.86
C VAL A 182 5.44 2.84 6.74
N LEU A 183 4.94 3.34 5.63
CA LEU A 183 4.63 4.76 5.46
C LEU A 183 3.12 4.92 5.29
N VAL A 184 2.50 5.72 6.13
CA VAL A 184 1.06 5.94 6.11
C VAL A 184 0.71 7.40 5.93
N SER A 185 -0.18 7.72 4.98
CA SER A 185 -0.81 9.04 4.93
C SER A 185 -2.09 9.07 5.74
N THR A 186 -2.29 10.16 6.46
CA THR A 186 -3.52 10.40 7.23
C THR A 186 -3.79 11.90 7.32
N HIS A 187 -4.98 12.23 7.79
CA HIS A 187 -5.41 13.62 8.04
C HIS A 187 -4.92 14.15 9.37
#